data_47e34cbe2adb88f7760ae928c41ce3b4
#
_entry.id   47e34cbe2adb88f7760ae928c41ce3b4
#
_cell.length_a   1.000
_cell.length_b   1.000
_cell.length_c   1.000
_cell.angle_alpha   90.00
_cell.angle_beta   90.00
_cell.angle_gamma   90.00
#
_symmetry.space_group_name_H-M   'P 1'
#
loop_
_entity.id
_entity.type
_entity.pdbx_description
1 polymer ?
#
loop_
_entity_poly.entity_id
_entity_poly.type
_entity_poly.pdbx_seq_one_letter_code
_entity_poly.pdbx_strand_id
1 'polypeptide(L)'
;YMKIAPSAVGALIAGGVLELEVFRKPRVAIIPTGDEIVAPCADPKPGDILEFNSSIFSSMLSQWGAQPVVYPIIPDDHEKIKAAVSRAADECDMVILNAGSSAGREDFSADVIGELGQVLYHGIAIKPGKPAILGRCGTKPVLGVPGYPVSGIIVMEELLKPLVDIFTGASAENKRYVDAVLTRPVVSGLKYREFVRVRMGYVGDKLTASPLSRGSGVVSSFMKADGIMEIPQDVEGFERGDHVRVRLLTDEDKLRHSLVVIGSHDPLIDELADMLHRADHGISLSSTHVGSMGGIMAIKRGEAH
;
A
#
# COMPACT_ATOMS: atom_id res chain seq x y z
N TYR A 1 12.10 24.99 -0.59
CA TYR A 1 10.82 24.69 0.07
C TYR A 1 11.08 23.95 1.36
N MET A 2 10.33 24.27 2.43
CA MET A 2 10.53 23.72 3.77
C MET A 2 9.17 23.32 4.35
N LYS A 3 9.11 22.15 5.00
CA LYS A 3 7.94 21.75 5.80
C LYS A 3 7.88 22.65 7.04
N ILE A 4 6.75 23.34 7.24
CA ILE A 4 6.55 24.21 8.39
C ILE A 4 6.26 23.33 9.62
N ALA A 5 7.26 23.18 10.47
CA ALA A 5 7.11 22.49 11.76
C ALA A 5 6.50 23.44 12.81
N PRO A 6 5.93 22.93 13.93
CA PRO A 6 5.37 23.76 14.99
C PRO A 6 6.33 24.84 15.52
N SER A 7 7.62 24.50 15.66
CA SER A 7 8.65 25.46 16.07
C SER A 7 8.88 26.58 15.03
N ALA A 8 8.76 26.29 13.74
CA ALA A 8 8.85 27.27 12.69
C ALA A 8 7.68 28.26 12.74
N VAL A 9 6.46 27.81 13.06
CA VAL A 9 5.30 28.69 13.27
C VAL A 9 5.59 29.69 14.39
N GLY A 10 6.09 29.21 15.53
CA GLY A 10 6.45 30.08 16.65
C GLY A 10 7.54 31.09 16.29
N ALA A 11 8.58 30.65 15.57
CA ALA A 11 9.66 31.54 15.14
C ALA A 11 9.18 32.61 14.15
N LEU A 12 8.30 32.27 13.21
CA LEU A 12 7.70 33.22 12.26
C LEU A 12 6.90 34.29 12.97
N ILE A 13 6.03 33.89 13.93
CA ILE A 13 5.22 34.81 14.72
C ILE A 13 6.12 35.73 15.57
N ALA A 14 7.15 35.15 16.23
CA ALA A 14 8.09 35.95 17.04
C ALA A 14 8.88 36.95 16.16
N GLY A 15 9.13 36.62 14.90
CA GLY A 15 9.75 37.49 13.92
C GLY A 15 8.78 38.50 13.26
N GLY A 16 7.51 38.54 13.67
CA GLY A 16 6.49 39.45 13.11
C GLY A 16 5.88 39.00 11.78
N VAL A 17 6.14 37.76 11.33
CA VAL A 17 5.54 37.20 10.11
C VAL A 17 4.21 36.57 10.48
N LEU A 18 3.11 37.26 10.13
CA LEU A 18 1.74 36.85 10.46
C LEU A 18 1.03 36.15 9.29
N GLU A 19 1.49 36.35 8.09
CA GLU A 19 0.94 35.73 6.86
C GLU A 19 2.07 35.09 6.05
N LEU A 20 1.78 33.93 5.46
CA LEU A 20 2.74 33.15 4.70
C LEU A 20 2.06 32.49 3.53
N GLU A 21 2.64 32.60 2.33
CA GLU A 21 2.22 31.82 1.18
C GLU A 21 2.72 30.39 1.28
N VAL A 22 1.80 29.42 1.19
CA VAL A 22 2.10 28.01 1.27
C VAL A 22 1.45 27.25 0.10
N PHE A 23 1.98 26.08 -0.24
CA PHE A 23 1.28 25.19 -1.15
C PHE A 23 -0.06 24.77 -0.54
N ARG A 24 -1.14 24.89 -1.32
CA ARG A 24 -2.41 24.36 -0.88
C ARG A 24 -2.43 22.83 -0.95
N LYS A 25 -3.23 22.20 -0.12
CA LYS A 25 -3.45 20.76 -0.17
C LYS A 25 -4.23 20.42 -1.45
N PRO A 26 -3.73 19.52 -2.31
CA PRO A 26 -4.49 19.08 -3.47
C PRO A 26 -5.74 18.32 -3.02
N ARG A 27 -6.87 18.59 -3.66
CA ARG A 27 -8.11 17.83 -3.48
C ARG A 27 -8.07 16.62 -4.41
N VAL A 28 -8.24 15.43 -3.85
CA VAL A 28 -8.18 14.17 -4.59
C VAL A 28 -9.49 13.43 -4.45
N ALA A 29 -10.23 13.30 -5.56
CA ALA A 29 -11.47 12.53 -5.60
C ALA A 29 -11.16 11.02 -5.53
N ILE A 30 -11.97 10.29 -4.78
CA ILE A 30 -11.98 8.82 -4.73
C ILE A 30 -13.36 8.37 -5.13
N ILE A 31 -13.47 7.68 -6.27
CA ILE A 31 -14.73 7.19 -6.83
C ILE A 31 -14.71 5.65 -6.78
N PRO A 32 -15.35 5.03 -5.79
CA PRO A 32 -15.53 3.57 -5.75
C PRO A 32 -16.59 3.15 -6.78
N THR A 33 -16.32 2.06 -7.53
CA THR A 33 -17.29 1.47 -8.47
C THR A 33 -17.41 -0.03 -8.27
N GLY A 34 -18.57 -0.57 -8.60
CA GLY A 34 -18.89 -1.99 -8.55
C GLY A 34 -20.32 -2.24 -8.11
N ASP A 35 -21.03 -3.14 -8.78
CA ASP A 35 -22.40 -3.54 -8.39
C ASP A 35 -22.41 -4.39 -7.11
N GLU A 36 -21.31 -5.12 -6.84
CA GLU A 36 -21.11 -5.93 -5.63
C GLU A 36 -20.65 -5.09 -4.43
N ILE A 37 -20.25 -3.84 -4.65
CA ILE A 37 -19.68 -3.00 -3.60
C ILE A 37 -20.80 -2.32 -2.81
N VAL A 38 -20.77 -2.48 -1.49
CA VAL A 38 -21.72 -1.86 -0.58
C VAL A 38 -21.04 -1.03 0.49
N ALA A 39 -21.71 -0.01 0.98
CA ALA A 39 -21.22 0.79 2.11
C ALA A 39 -21.00 -0.11 3.35
N PRO A 40 -20.00 0.19 4.19
CA PRO A 40 -19.76 -0.56 5.41
C PRO A 40 -21.05 -0.69 6.25
N CYS A 41 -21.47 -1.92 6.52
CA CYS A 41 -22.65 -2.26 7.29
C CYS A 41 -22.38 -3.48 8.20
N ALA A 42 -23.23 -3.67 9.22
CA ALA A 42 -23.08 -4.75 10.20
C ALA A 42 -23.52 -6.12 9.66
N ASP A 43 -24.39 -6.16 8.65
CA ASP A 43 -25.00 -7.39 8.11
C ASP A 43 -24.99 -7.38 6.57
N PRO A 44 -23.82 -7.62 5.93
CA PRO A 44 -23.73 -7.72 4.49
C PRO A 44 -24.41 -9.00 3.98
N LYS A 45 -25.06 -8.93 2.82
CA LYS A 45 -25.66 -10.09 2.17
C LYS A 45 -24.58 -10.97 1.50
N PRO A 46 -24.86 -12.26 1.28
CA PRO A 46 -23.97 -13.11 0.49
C PRO A 46 -23.72 -12.51 -0.91
N GLY A 47 -22.47 -12.30 -1.25
CA GLY A 47 -22.05 -11.65 -2.50
C GLY A 47 -21.66 -10.18 -2.34
N ASP A 48 -22.10 -9.49 -1.29
CA ASP A 48 -21.69 -8.12 -1.02
C ASP A 48 -20.22 -8.05 -0.62
N ILE A 49 -19.53 -7.03 -1.11
CA ILE A 49 -18.18 -6.66 -0.71
C ILE A 49 -18.25 -5.29 -0.04
N LEU A 50 -17.83 -5.21 1.22
CA LEU A 50 -17.79 -3.93 1.93
C LEU A 50 -16.76 -3.00 1.29
N GLU A 51 -17.16 -1.76 1.01
CA GLU A 51 -16.26 -0.72 0.53
C GLU A 51 -15.36 -0.25 1.67
N PHE A 52 -14.08 -0.56 1.61
CA PHE A 52 -13.06 -0.14 2.58
C PHE A 52 -11.84 0.52 1.93
N ASN A 53 -11.68 0.41 0.61
CA ASN A 53 -10.56 1.00 -0.11
C ASN A 53 -10.54 2.53 0.02
N SER A 54 -11.70 3.18 -0.01
CA SER A 54 -11.78 4.63 0.17
C SER A 54 -11.25 5.07 1.53
N SER A 55 -11.47 4.27 2.58
CA SER A 55 -10.91 4.54 3.91
C SER A 55 -9.38 4.43 3.91
N ILE A 56 -8.83 3.40 3.25
CA ILE A 56 -7.39 3.22 3.09
C ILE A 56 -6.79 4.40 2.32
N PHE A 57 -7.33 4.70 1.14
CA PHE A 57 -6.81 5.74 0.25
C PHE A 57 -6.96 7.13 0.87
N SER A 58 -8.07 7.42 1.57
CA SER A 58 -8.25 8.68 2.30
C SER A 58 -7.21 8.85 3.39
N SER A 59 -6.90 7.79 4.13
CA SER A 59 -5.88 7.82 5.17
C SER A 59 -4.49 8.06 4.57
N MET A 60 -4.14 7.37 3.47
CA MET A 60 -2.88 7.58 2.76
C MET A 60 -2.74 9.01 2.25
N LEU A 61 -3.77 9.52 1.58
CA LEU A 61 -3.80 10.89 1.06
C LEU A 61 -3.64 11.94 2.16
N SER A 62 -4.33 11.75 3.29
CA SER A 62 -4.23 12.64 4.44
C SER A 62 -2.82 12.65 5.02
N GLN A 63 -2.16 11.50 5.14
CA GLN A 63 -0.77 11.38 5.57
C GLN A 63 0.19 12.09 4.60
N TRP A 64 -0.09 12.07 3.32
CA TRP A 64 0.72 12.72 2.28
C TRP A 64 0.45 14.23 2.15
N GLY A 65 -0.50 14.76 2.93
CA GLY A 65 -0.84 16.19 2.93
C GLY A 65 -1.85 16.59 1.87
N ALA A 66 -2.55 15.64 1.25
CA ALA A 66 -3.68 15.91 0.36
C ALA A 66 -5.01 15.94 1.13
N GLN A 67 -6.06 16.43 0.47
CA GLN A 67 -7.44 16.43 0.96
C GLN A 67 -8.26 15.41 0.17
N PRO A 68 -8.60 14.24 0.75
CA PRO A 68 -9.46 13.27 0.09
C PRO A 68 -10.90 13.76 -0.01
N VAL A 69 -11.55 13.45 -1.13
CA VAL A 69 -12.97 13.70 -1.38
C VAL A 69 -13.60 12.39 -1.84
N VAL A 70 -14.29 11.70 -0.95
CA VAL A 70 -14.90 10.39 -1.26
C VAL A 70 -16.27 10.61 -1.91
N TYR A 71 -16.44 10.05 -3.09
CA TYR A 71 -17.71 10.04 -3.82
C TYR A 71 -18.59 8.85 -3.38
N PRO A 72 -19.92 8.90 -3.59
CA PRO A 72 -20.76 7.73 -3.44
C PRO A 72 -20.30 6.57 -4.32
N ILE A 73 -20.63 5.34 -3.92
CA ILE A 73 -20.39 4.15 -4.74
C ILE A 73 -21.19 4.26 -6.03
N ILE A 74 -20.52 4.13 -7.16
CA ILE A 74 -21.13 4.21 -8.49
C ILE A 74 -21.32 2.78 -9.03
N PRO A 75 -22.52 2.40 -9.48
CA PRO A 75 -22.74 1.13 -10.15
C PRO A 75 -21.87 0.97 -11.40
N ASP A 76 -21.67 -0.26 -11.87
CA ASP A 76 -20.95 -0.56 -13.11
C ASP A 76 -21.78 -0.16 -14.35
N ASP A 77 -21.99 1.15 -14.48
CA ASP A 77 -22.74 1.81 -15.55
C ASP A 77 -21.83 2.88 -16.16
N HIS A 78 -21.52 2.73 -17.44
CA HIS A 78 -20.59 3.58 -18.17
C HIS A 78 -20.94 5.08 -18.05
N GLU A 79 -22.21 5.46 -18.27
CA GLU A 79 -22.63 6.86 -18.26
C GLU A 79 -22.59 7.46 -16.84
N LYS A 80 -22.90 6.67 -15.82
CA LYS A 80 -22.82 7.12 -14.43
C LYS A 80 -21.37 7.30 -13.99
N ILE A 81 -20.48 6.36 -14.35
CA ILE A 81 -19.05 6.46 -14.07
C ILE A 81 -18.48 7.69 -14.78
N LYS A 82 -18.79 7.89 -16.06
CA LYS A 82 -18.36 9.02 -16.86
C LYS A 82 -18.82 10.36 -16.24
N ALA A 83 -20.07 10.46 -15.86
CA ALA A 83 -20.60 11.65 -15.21
C ALA A 83 -19.91 11.94 -13.87
N ALA A 84 -19.63 10.90 -13.06
CA ALA A 84 -18.93 11.03 -11.80
C ALA A 84 -17.47 11.48 -11.98
N VAL A 85 -16.74 10.89 -12.95
CA VAL A 85 -15.36 11.27 -13.26
C VAL A 85 -15.29 12.71 -13.80
N SER A 86 -16.19 13.10 -14.71
CA SER A 86 -16.27 14.47 -15.22
C SER A 86 -16.47 15.48 -14.10
N ARG A 87 -17.46 15.25 -13.24
CA ARG A 87 -17.73 16.11 -12.09
C ARG A 87 -16.53 16.17 -11.14
N ALA A 88 -15.91 15.04 -10.85
CA ALA A 88 -14.74 14.97 -9.98
C ALA A 88 -13.54 15.74 -10.55
N ALA A 89 -13.34 15.71 -11.87
CA ALA A 89 -12.29 16.47 -12.54
C ALA A 89 -12.53 17.99 -12.46
N ASP A 90 -13.79 18.43 -12.45
CA ASP A 90 -14.13 19.85 -12.26
C ASP A 90 -13.91 20.29 -10.80
N GLU A 91 -14.26 19.46 -9.83
CA GLU A 91 -14.25 19.80 -8.40
C GLU A 91 -12.90 19.56 -7.70
N CYS A 92 -12.03 18.69 -8.25
CA CYS A 92 -10.80 18.23 -7.61
C CYS A 92 -9.57 18.43 -8.50
N ASP A 93 -8.39 18.24 -7.93
CA ASP A 93 -7.11 18.37 -8.63
C ASP A 93 -6.66 17.06 -9.27
N MET A 94 -7.07 15.93 -8.70
CA MET A 94 -6.79 14.58 -9.17
C MET A 94 -8.00 13.69 -8.92
N VAL A 95 -8.14 12.63 -9.72
CA VAL A 95 -9.23 11.67 -9.61
C VAL A 95 -8.68 10.26 -9.51
N ILE A 96 -9.18 9.51 -8.55
CA ILE A 96 -8.98 8.06 -8.40
C ILE A 96 -10.31 7.39 -8.77
N LEU A 97 -10.29 6.57 -9.80
CA LEU A 97 -11.36 5.66 -10.13
C LEU A 97 -10.98 4.28 -9.60
N ASN A 98 -11.60 3.85 -8.50
CA ASN A 98 -11.35 2.55 -7.90
C ASN A 98 -12.35 1.55 -8.46
N ALA A 99 -11.98 0.91 -9.57
CA ALA A 99 -12.79 -0.06 -10.27
C ALA A 99 -12.67 -1.45 -9.64
N GLY A 100 -13.70 -2.27 -9.82
CA GLY A 100 -13.71 -3.68 -9.45
C GLY A 100 -12.56 -4.48 -10.06
N SER A 101 -12.67 -5.79 -10.18
CA SER A 101 -11.57 -6.62 -10.69
C SER A 101 -11.39 -6.39 -12.20
N SER A 102 -10.19 -5.99 -12.60
CA SER A 102 -9.75 -5.81 -14.00
C SER A 102 -9.86 -7.07 -14.90
N ALA A 103 -10.41 -8.15 -14.39
CA ALA A 103 -10.68 -9.39 -15.12
C ALA A 103 -12.12 -9.48 -15.65
N GLY A 104 -12.99 -8.51 -15.32
CA GLY A 104 -14.38 -8.44 -15.79
C GLY A 104 -14.46 -7.84 -17.21
N ARG A 105 -15.48 -8.26 -17.97
CA ARG A 105 -15.82 -7.67 -19.28
C ARG A 105 -16.36 -6.24 -19.18
N GLU A 106 -16.53 -5.70 -17.98
CA GLU A 106 -17.22 -4.45 -17.63
C GLU A 106 -16.31 -3.44 -16.92
N ASP A 107 -15.00 -3.49 -17.15
CA ASP A 107 -14.10 -2.43 -16.67
C ASP A 107 -14.13 -1.24 -17.65
N PHE A 108 -15.05 -0.32 -17.41
CA PHE A 108 -15.23 0.89 -18.21
C PHE A 108 -14.16 1.96 -17.94
N SER A 109 -13.23 1.73 -17.03
CA SER A 109 -12.30 2.78 -16.56
C SER A 109 -11.46 3.37 -17.69
N ALA A 110 -10.91 2.52 -18.56
CA ALA A 110 -10.08 2.98 -19.68
C ALA A 110 -10.88 3.77 -20.72
N ASP A 111 -12.09 3.27 -21.03
CA ASP A 111 -12.98 3.87 -22.04
C ASP A 111 -13.46 5.25 -21.55
N VAL A 112 -13.93 5.34 -20.31
CA VAL A 112 -14.37 6.59 -19.67
C VAL A 112 -13.24 7.62 -19.64
N ILE A 113 -12.02 7.22 -19.24
CA ILE A 113 -10.87 8.12 -19.22
C ILE A 113 -10.52 8.57 -20.66
N GLY A 114 -10.59 7.66 -21.63
CA GLY A 114 -10.36 7.95 -23.03
C GLY A 114 -11.36 8.94 -23.63
N GLU A 115 -12.62 8.82 -23.28
CA GLU A 115 -13.69 9.72 -23.76
C GLU A 115 -13.64 11.12 -23.13
N LEU A 116 -13.27 11.20 -21.83
CA LEU A 116 -13.17 12.47 -21.11
C LEU A 116 -11.83 13.18 -21.32
N GLY A 117 -10.84 12.48 -21.85
CA GLY A 117 -9.52 13.04 -22.02
C GLY A 117 -8.55 12.12 -22.75
N GLN A 118 -7.53 11.63 -22.08
CA GLN A 118 -6.52 10.77 -22.68
C GLN A 118 -6.04 9.70 -21.71
N VAL A 119 -6.02 8.45 -22.15
CA VAL A 119 -5.29 7.37 -21.49
C VAL A 119 -3.82 7.45 -21.91
N LEU A 120 -2.93 7.61 -20.93
CA LEU A 120 -1.49 7.66 -21.15
C LEU A 120 -0.87 6.25 -21.08
N TYR A 121 -1.27 5.48 -20.07
CA TYR A 121 -0.84 4.09 -19.88
C TYR A 121 -2.01 3.24 -19.40
N HIS A 122 -2.20 2.09 -20.00
CA HIS A 122 -3.15 1.06 -19.58
C HIS A 122 -2.37 -0.20 -19.27
N GLY A 123 -2.24 -0.48 -17.97
CA GLY A 123 -1.36 -1.50 -17.43
C GLY A 123 0.07 -0.99 -17.24
N ILE A 124 0.65 -1.34 -16.11
CA ILE A 124 2.02 -1.00 -15.73
C ILE A 124 2.79 -2.26 -15.34
N ALA A 125 4.12 -2.23 -15.51
CA ALA A 125 4.96 -3.40 -15.30
C ALA A 125 5.30 -3.60 -13.81
N ILE A 126 4.30 -3.60 -12.94
CA ILE A 126 4.44 -3.90 -11.50
C ILE A 126 3.53 -5.07 -11.08
N LYS A 127 3.87 -5.69 -9.96
CA LYS A 127 3.07 -6.76 -9.35
C LYS A 127 3.17 -6.68 -7.81
N PRO A 128 2.02 -6.59 -7.10
CA PRO A 128 0.68 -6.38 -7.61
C PRO A 128 0.47 -4.98 -8.17
N GLY A 129 -0.63 -4.75 -8.94
CA GLY A 129 -0.98 -3.44 -9.48
C GLY A 129 -0.91 -3.34 -11.01
N LYS A 130 -0.61 -4.45 -11.72
CA LYS A 130 -0.49 -4.49 -13.19
C LYS A 130 -1.62 -3.75 -13.94
N PRO A 131 -2.92 -3.89 -13.59
CA PRO A 131 -4.00 -3.32 -14.38
C PRO A 131 -4.23 -1.81 -14.16
N ALA A 132 -3.39 -1.14 -13.39
CA ALA A 132 -3.54 0.30 -13.16
C ALA A 132 -3.56 1.08 -14.48
N ILE A 133 -4.37 2.14 -14.49
CA ILE A 133 -4.51 3.06 -15.62
C ILE A 133 -4.01 4.44 -15.19
N LEU A 134 -3.19 5.06 -16.00
CA LEU A 134 -2.82 6.46 -15.85
C LEU A 134 -3.35 7.25 -17.03
N GLY A 135 -4.15 8.25 -16.75
CA GLY A 135 -4.73 9.14 -17.75
C GLY A 135 -4.88 10.57 -17.26
N ARG A 136 -5.55 11.38 -18.04
CA ARG A 136 -5.87 12.75 -17.70
C ARG A 136 -7.22 13.18 -18.30
N CYS A 137 -7.95 14.02 -17.56
CA CYS A 137 -9.09 14.78 -18.06
C CYS A 137 -8.69 16.26 -18.10
N GLY A 138 -8.52 16.82 -19.29
CA GLY A 138 -7.87 18.10 -19.45
C GLY A 138 -6.45 18.11 -18.87
N THR A 139 -6.21 18.92 -17.84
CA THR A 139 -4.94 18.99 -17.11
C THR A 139 -4.93 18.16 -15.82
N LYS A 140 -6.05 17.52 -15.47
CA LYS A 140 -6.22 16.80 -14.21
C LYS A 140 -5.80 15.33 -14.35
N PRO A 141 -4.86 14.84 -13.54
CA PRO A 141 -4.52 13.41 -13.50
C PRO A 141 -5.73 12.55 -13.09
N VAL A 142 -5.92 11.44 -13.79
CA VAL A 142 -6.92 10.42 -13.46
C VAL A 142 -6.23 9.07 -13.39
N LEU A 143 -6.39 8.38 -12.27
CA LEU A 143 -5.86 7.04 -12.06
C LEU A 143 -6.99 6.02 -11.95
N GLY A 144 -6.94 4.99 -12.79
CA GLY A 144 -7.69 3.76 -12.57
C GLY A 144 -6.92 2.86 -11.61
N VAL A 145 -7.47 2.62 -10.43
CA VAL A 145 -6.83 1.86 -9.36
C VAL A 145 -7.56 0.53 -9.17
N PRO A 146 -6.83 -0.62 -9.19
CA PRO A 146 -7.47 -1.92 -9.02
C PRO A 146 -8.20 -2.07 -7.68
N GLY A 147 -9.36 -2.73 -7.68
CA GLY A 147 -10.19 -2.95 -6.49
C GLY A 147 -9.54 -3.82 -5.41
N TYR A 148 -8.57 -4.66 -5.75
CA TYR A 148 -7.83 -5.43 -4.75
C TYR A 148 -6.96 -4.51 -3.88
N PRO A 149 -7.14 -4.50 -2.53
CA PRO A 149 -6.54 -3.50 -1.65
C PRO A 149 -5.02 -3.43 -1.71
N VAL A 150 -4.34 -4.58 -1.79
CA VAL A 150 -2.88 -4.61 -1.88
C VAL A 150 -2.38 -4.00 -3.18
N SER A 151 -3.08 -4.26 -4.29
CA SER A 151 -2.77 -3.64 -5.59
C SER A 151 -3.00 -2.14 -5.53
N GLY A 152 -4.13 -1.74 -4.94
CA GLY A 152 -4.48 -0.33 -4.77
C GLY A 152 -3.43 0.44 -3.97
N ILE A 153 -3.00 -0.09 -2.82
CA ILE A 153 -1.97 0.55 -1.98
C ILE A 153 -0.67 0.76 -2.76
N ILE A 154 -0.17 -0.28 -3.46
CA ILE A 154 1.07 -0.18 -4.25
C ILE A 154 0.91 0.83 -5.40
N VAL A 155 -0.21 0.81 -6.12
CA VAL A 155 -0.48 1.78 -7.19
C VAL A 155 -0.55 3.21 -6.65
N MET A 156 -1.19 3.41 -5.52
CA MET A 156 -1.24 4.71 -4.85
C MET A 156 0.17 5.20 -4.48
N GLU A 157 1.00 4.34 -3.89
CA GLU A 157 2.37 4.69 -3.51
C GLU A 157 3.30 4.97 -4.70
N GLU A 158 3.17 4.19 -5.79
CA GLU A 158 4.09 4.28 -6.93
C GLU A 158 3.67 5.33 -7.97
N LEU A 159 2.37 5.61 -8.12
CA LEU A 159 1.88 6.55 -9.13
C LEU A 159 1.31 7.84 -8.55
N LEU A 160 0.49 7.76 -7.50
CA LEU A 160 -0.19 8.95 -6.99
C LEU A 160 0.66 9.75 -6.01
N LYS A 161 1.40 9.09 -5.11
CA LYS A 161 2.26 9.75 -4.14
C LYS A 161 3.23 10.77 -4.80
N PRO A 162 3.94 10.42 -5.88
CA PRO A 162 4.80 11.39 -6.57
C PRO A 162 4.04 12.61 -7.10
N LEU A 163 2.81 12.45 -7.58
CA LEU A 163 1.98 13.57 -8.02
C LEU A 163 1.58 14.47 -6.85
N VAL A 164 1.17 13.88 -5.72
CA VAL A 164 0.87 14.64 -4.50
C VAL A 164 2.10 15.42 -4.03
N ASP A 165 3.29 14.81 -4.06
CA ASP A 165 4.54 15.49 -3.67
C ASP A 165 4.83 16.71 -4.57
N ILE A 166 4.64 16.59 -5.87
CA ILE A 166 4.78 17.72 -6.81
C ILE A 166 3.81 18.85 -6.45
N PHE A 167 2.53 18.53 -6.19
CA PHE A 167 1.51 19.52 -5.85
C PHE A 167 1.75 20.22 -4.50
N THR A 168 2.29 19.51 -3.54
CA THR A 168 2.57 20.04 -2.20
C THR A 168 3.96 20.66 -2.08
N GLY A 169 4.79 20.56 -3.12
CA GLY A 169 6.19 20.97 -3.08
C GLY A 169 7.03 20.14 -2.10
N ALA A 170 6.55 18.95 -1.73
CA ALA A 170 7.27 18.05 -0.84
C ALA A 170 8.46 17.44 -1.56
N SER A 171 9.57 17.27 -0.83
CA SER A 171 10.68 16.44 -1.32
C SER A 171 10.25 14.98 -1.30
N ALA A 172 10.74 14.21 -2.25
CA ALA A 172 10.54 12.76 -2.22
C ALA A 172 10.93 12.21 -0.84
N GLU A 173 10.05 11.44 -0.23
CA GLU A 173 10.29 10.84 1.07
C GLU A 173 11.49 9.90 1.00
N ASN A 174 12.43 10.06 1.93
CA ASN A 174 13.55 9.12 2.06
C ASN A 174 13.01 7.79 2.60
N LYS A 175 12.61 6.90 1.69
CA LYS A 175 12.24 5.53 2.04
C LYS A 175 13.44 4.87 2.72
N ARG A 176 13.24 4.34 3.92
CA ARG A 176 14.31 3.65 4.67
C ARG A 176 14.43 2.22 4.15
N TYR A 177 15.63 1.82 3.81
CA TYR A 177 15.96 0.48 3.33
C TYR A 177 16.97 -0.18 4.25
N VAL A 178 16.84 -1.50 4.40
CA VAL A 178 17.80 -2.36 5.12
C VAL A 178 18.08 -3.60 4.29
N ASP A 179 19.25 -4.20 4.51
CA ASP A 179 19.58 -5.49 3.94
C ASP A 179 19.18 -6.60 4.92
N ALA A 180 18.50 -7.62 4.43
CA ALA A 180 18.05 -8.76 5.22
C ALA A 180 18.29 -10.07 4.48
N VAL A 181 18.35 -11.18 5.21
CA VAL A 181 18.56 -12.51 4.64
C VAL A 181 17.22 -13.20 4.43
N LEU A 182 16.97 -13.62 3.20
CA LEU A 182 15.72 -14.27 2.82
C LEU A 182 15.61 -15.68 3.42
N THR A 183 14.51 -15.98 4.11
CA THR A 183 14.30 -17.28 4.76
C THR A 183 13.69 -18.35 3.86
N ARG A 184 13.05 -17.95 2.76
CA ARG A 184 12.40 -18.83 1.77
C ARG A 184 12.58 -18.27 0.38
N PRO A 185 12.70 -19.12 -0.66
CA PRO A 185 12.81 -18.64 -2.03
C PRO A 185 11.55 -17.91 -2.48
N VAL A 186 11.73 -16.93 -3.34
CA VAL A 186 10.65 -16.17 -3.99
C VAL A 186 10.91 -16.15 -5.48
N VAL A 187 10.04 -16.82 -6.24
CA VAL A 187 10.09 -16.80 -7.70
C VAL A 187 9.30 -15.60 -8.21
N SER A 188 9.84 -14.85 -9.15
CA SER A 188 9.21 -13.72 -9.82
C SER A 188 9.22 -13.89 -11.33
N GLY A 189 8.35 -13.16 -12.01
CA GLY A 189 8.33 -13.11 -13.46
C GLY A 189 9.16 -11.95 -14.00
N LEU A 190 10.00 -12.20 -14.99
CA LEU A 190 10.93 -11.22 -15.58
C LEU A 190 10.28 -9.90 -16.07
N LYS A 191 8.97 -9.94 -16.35
CA LYS A 191 8.25 -8.79 -16.93
C LYS A 191 7.86 -7.70 -15.92
N TYR A 192 7.95 -7.98 -14.61
CA TYR A 192 7.37 -7.12 -13.58
C TYR A 192 8.38 -6.79 -12.50
N ARG A 193 8.38 -5.53 -12.04
CA ARG A 193 8.91 -5.18 -10.73
C ARG A 193 7.91 -5.67 -9.68
N GLU A 194 8.31 -6.63 -8.83
CA GLU A 194 7.40 -7.24 -7.85
C GLU A 194 7.64 -6.70 -6.45
N PHE A 195 6.55 -6.40 -5.74
CA PHE A 195 6.55 -5.92 -4.36
C PHE A 195 6.07 -7.02 -3.43
N VAL A 196 6.99 -7.59 -2.68
CA VAL A 196 6.72 -8.72 -1.78
C VAL A 196 6.74 -8.25 -0.33
N ARG A 197 5.62 -8.37 0.36
CA ARG A 197 5.53 -8.08 1.79
C ARG A 197 6.29 -9.12 2.56
N VAL A 198 7.08 -8.69 3.56
CA VAL A 198 7.91 -9.57 4.39
C VAL A 198 7.68 -9.30 5.86
N ARG A 199 7.75 -10.36 6.67
CA ARG A 199 7.97 -10.28 8.11
C ARG A 199 9.45 -10.27 8.37
N MET A 200 9.88 -9.52 9.37
CA MET A 200 11.29 -9.34 9.67
C MET A 200 11.57 -9.49 11.17
N GLY A 201 12.81 -9.77 11.50
CA GLY A 201 13.29 -9.78 12.88
C GLY A 201 14.75 -10.22 12.93
N TYR A 202 15.42 -9.80 13.98
CA TYR A 202 16.80 -10.20 14.22
C TYR A 202 16.83 -11.55 14.92
N VAL A 203 17.69 -12.46 14.46
CA VAL A 203 18.06 -13.70 15.14
C VAL A 203 19.57 -13.65 15.36
N GLY A 204 19.97 -13.37 16.59
CA GLY A 204 21.34 -12.91 16.86
C GLY A 204 21.61 -11.59 16.13
N ASP A 205 22.70 -11.53 15.38
CA ASP A 205 23.07 -10.36 14.57
C ASP A 205 22.49 -10.36 13.15
N LYS A 206 21.76 -11.40 12.80
CA LYS A 206 21.21 -11.61 11.45
C LYS A 206 19.79 -11.10 11.35
N LEU A 207 19.59 -10.07 10.50
CA LEU A 207 18.23 -9.63 10.14
C LEU A 207 17.66 -10.58 9.10
N THR A 208 16.53 -11.22 9.41
CA THR A 208 15.85 -12.18 8.53
C THR A 208 14.62 -11.53 7.88
N ALA A 209 14.32 -11.93 6.65
CA ALA A 209 13.11 -11.55 5.92
C ALA A 209 12.33 -12.80 5.48
N SER A 210 11.11 -12.94 5.98
CA SER A 210 10.22 -14.06 5.67
C SER A 210 9.07 -13.58 4.79
N PRO A 211 8.97 -14.02 3.52
CA PRO A 211 7.90 -13.60 2.62
C PRO A 211 6.52 -14.00 3.11
N LEU A 212 5.58 -13.05 3.09
CA LEU A 212 4.17 -13.27 3.35
C LEU A 212 3.44 -13.77 2.10
N SER A 213 2.19 -14.21 2.28
CA SER A 213 1.32 -14.57 1.15
C SER A 213 1.20 -13.41 0.16
N ARG A 214 1.31 -13.72 -1.14
CA ARG A 214 1.29 -12.74 -2.23
C ARG A 214 -0.11 -12.40 -2.75
N GLY A 215 -1.17 -12.89 -2.11
CA GLY A 215 -2.54 -12.58 -2.48
C GLY A 215 -2.81 -11.07 -2.45
N SER A 216 -3.39 -10.52 -3.52
CA SER A 216 -3.69 -9.09 -3.63
C SER A 216 -4.94 -8.67 -2.87
N GLY A 217 -5.86 -9.61 -2.58
CA GLY A 217 -7.08 -9.37 -1.81
C GLY A 217 -6.90 -9.39 -0.29
N VAL A 218 -5.74 -9.84 0.21
CA VAL A 218 -5.53 -10.03 1.66
C VAL A 218 -4.89 -8.78 2.26
N VAL A 219 -5.69 -7.78 2.61
CA VAL A 219 -5.22 -6.52 3.22
C VAL A 219 -4.50 -6.74 4.56
N SER A 220 -4.91 -7.74 5.35
CA SER A 220 -4.24 -8.10 6.61
C SER A 220 -2.76 -8.46 6.45
N SER A 221 -2.33 -8.80 5.24
CA SER A 221 -0.91 -9.02 4.96
C SER A 221 -0.07 -7.74 5.04
N PHE A 222 -0.66 -6.55 4.80
CA PHE A 222 0.00 -5.26 5.06
C PHE A 222 0.09 -4.97 6.56
N MET A 223 -0.94 -5.30 7.33
CA MET A 223 -0.92 -5.12 8.79
C MET A 223 0.17 -5.97 9.45
N LYS A 224 0.44 -7.14 8.87
CA LYS A 224 1.48 -8.08 9.38
C LYS A 224 2.87 -7.80 8.80
N ALA A 225 3.00 -6.99 7.76
CA ALA A 225 4.27 -6.74 7.10
C ALA A 225 5.15 -5.75 7.88
N ASP A 226 6.40 -6.11 8.07
CA ASP A 226 7.41 -5.22 8.64
C ASP A 226 8.17 -4.47 7.53
N GLY A 227 8.10 -4.98 6.29
CA GLY A 227 8.74 -4.36 5.13
C GLY A 227 8.23 -4.87 3.79
N ILE A 228 8.70 -4.22 2.74
CA ILE A 228 8.45 -4.61 1.35
C ILE A 228 9.79 -4.87 0.68
N MET A 229 10.01 -6.11 0.24
CA MET A 229 11.09 -6.50 -0.62
C MET A 229 10.71 -6.23 -2.06
N GLU A 230 11.58 -5.56 -2.81
CA GLU A 230 11.39 -5.27 -4.21
C GLU A 230 12.23 -6.22 -5.06
N ILE A 231 11.58 -6.92 -5.99
CA ILE A 231 12.27 -7.74 -7.00
C ILE A 231 12.27 -6.94 -8.29
N PRO A 232 13.44 -6.54 -8.82
CA PRO A 232 13.53 -5.78 -10.08
C PRO A 232 12.97 -6.57 -11.27
N GLN A 233 12.63 -5.86 -12.35
CA GLN A 233 12.44 -6.48 -13.66
C GLN A 233 13.72 -7.22 -14.06
N ASP A 234 13.57 -8.24 -14.90
CA ASP A 234 14.67 -9.08 -15.40
C ASP A 234 15.37 -9.95 -14.34
N VAL A 235 14.76 -10.06 -13.14
CA VAL A 235 15.19 -10.96 -12.05
C VAL A 235 14.11 -12.02 -11.83
N GLU A 236 14.50 -13.31 -11.90
CA GLU A 236 13.57 -14.44 -11.72
C GLU A 236 13.18 -14.67 -10.25
N GLY A 237 13.71 -13.88 -9.34
CA GLY A 237 13.47 -13.95 -7.91
C GLY A 237 14.76 -14.07 -7.11
N PHE A 238 14.63 -14.56 -5.90
CA PHE A 238 15.73 -14.75 -4.96
C PHE A 238 15.63 -16.11 -4.30
N GLU A 239 16.77 -16.73 -4.06
CA GLU A 239 16.87 -17.98 -3.33
C GLU A 239 16.90 -17.74 -1.81
N ARG A 240 16.62 -18.80 -1.05
CA ARG A 240 16.80 -18.74 0.39
C ARG A 240 18.29 -18.50 0.73
N GLY A 241 18.52 -17.59 1.66
CA GLY A 241 19.87 -17.20 2.08
C GLY A 241 20.42 -16.00 1.31
N ASP A 242 19.78 -15.58 0.23
CA ASP A 242 20.18 -14.38 -0.48
C ASP A 242 19.97 -13.14 0.39
N HIS A 243 20.87 -12.17 0.20
CA HIS A 243 20.71 -10.84 0.75
C HIS A 243 19.76 -10.04 -0.12
N VAL A 244 18.70 -9.52 0.49
CA VAL A 244 17.66 -8.76 -0.20
C VAL A 244 17.49 -7.40 0.43
N ARG A 245 17.24 -6.41 -0.41
CA ARG A 245 16.96 -5.05 0.03
C ARG A 245 15.47 -4.90 0.35
N VAL A 246 15.16 -4.47 1.56
CA VAL A 246 13.79 -4.33 2.06
C VAL A 246 13.51 -2.90 2.46
N ARG A 247 12.45 -2.32 1.92
CA ARG A 247 11.90 -1.04 2.36
C ARG A 247 11.14 -1.26 3.67
N LEU A 248 11.54 -0.59 4.73
CA LEU A 248 10.88 -0.70 6.04
C LEU A 248 9.51 -0.05 6.04
N LEU A 249 8.55 -0.73 6.66
CA LEU A 249 7.23 -0.22 7.03
C LEU A 249 7.12 0.03 8.55
N THR A 250 8.08 -0.43 9.32
CA THR A 250 8.17 -0.27 10.77
C THR A 250 9.52 0.29 11.19
N ASP A 251 9.66 0.70 12.44
CA ASP A 251 10.95 1.12 12.97
C ASP A 251 11.88 -0.06 13.17
N GLU A 252 13.16 0.11 12.84
CA GLU A 252 14.18 -0.93 12.95
C GLU A 252 14.36 -1.41 14.40
N ASP A 253 14.21 -0.52 15.38
CA ASP A 253 14.30 -0.88 16.80
C ASP A 253 13.24 -1.91 17.22
N LYS A 254 12.05 -1.86 16.64
CA LYS A 254 11.02 -2.89 16.86
C LYS A 254 11.45 -4.26 16.35
N LEU A 255 12.22 -4.31 15.26
CA LEU A 255 12.71 -5.57 14.71
C LEU A 255 13.74 -6.25 15.62
N ARG A 256 14.52 -5.48 16.40
CA ARG A 256 15.46 -5.99 17.39
C ARG A 256 14.79 -6.63 18.61
N HIS A 257 13.56 -6.19 18.91
CA HIS A 257 12.74 -6.70 20.01
C HIS A 257 11.64 -7.65 19.52
N SER A 258 11.80 -8.24 18.32
CA SER A 258 10.84 -9.18 17.75
C SER A 258 11.32 -10.61 17.88
N LEU A 259 10.49 -11.45 18.53
CA LEU A 259 10.68 -12.90 18.51
C LEU A 259 10.28 -13.46 17.15
N VAL A 260 11.22 -14.10 16.46
CA VAL A 260 10.99 -14.74 15.17
C VAL A 260 10.60 -16.19 15.38
N VAL A 261 9.34 -16.53 15.12
CA VAL A 261 8.78 -17.87 15.25
C VAL A 261 8.52 -18.45 13.86
N ILE A 262 9.15 -19.58 13.55
CA ILE A 262 8.96 -20.30 12.28
C ILE A 262 8.58 -21.73 12.57
N GLY A 263 7.39 -22.18 12.14
CA GLY A 263 6.94 -23.53 12.46
C GLY A 263 5.53 -23.84 11.97
N SER A 264 4.83 -24.70 12.71
CA SER A 264 3.43 -25.00 12.46
C SER A 264 2.53 -23.83 12.88
N HIS A 265 1.38 -23.71 12.24
CA HIS A 265 0.35 -22.79 12.69
C HIS A 265 -0.31 -23.33 13.96
N ASP A 266 -0.42 -22.46 14.97
CA ASP A 266 -1.19 -22.72 16.19
C ASP A 266 -1.85 -21.39 16.62
N PRO A 267 -3.16 -21.36 16.89
CA PRO A 267 -3.85 -20.14 17.37
C PRO A 267 -3.27 -19.58 18.67
N LEU A 268 -2.64 -20.41 19.51
CA LEU A 268 -1.96 -19.96 20.73
C LEU A 268 -0.79 -19.02 20.44
N ILE A 269 -0.20 -19.06 19.24
CA ILE A 269 0.87 -18.13 18.85
C ILE A 269 0.31 -16.71 18.69
N ASP A 270 -0.89 -16.59 18.15
CA ASP A 270 -1.56 -15.28 18.01
C ASP A 270 -2.00 -14.75 19.39
N GLU A 271 -2.50 -15.62 20.29
CA GLU A 271 -2.79 -15.26 21.69
C GLU A 271 -1.54 -14.81 22.44
N LEU A 272 -0.42 -15.54 22.27
CA LEU A 272 0.85 -15.15 22.87
C LEU A 272 1.32 -13.78 22.36
N ALA A 273 1.17 -13.50 21.07
CA ALA A 273 1.52 -12.20 20.51
C ALA A 273 0.69 -11.07 21.13
N ASP A 274 -0.61 -11.29 21.35
CA ASP A 274 -1.50 -10.34 22.02
C ASP A 274 -1.13 -10.16 23.51
N MET A 275 -0.84 -11.24 24.22
CA MET A 275 -0.38 -11.18 25.61
C MET A 275 0.93 -10.42 25.77
N LEU A 276 1.90 -10.64 24.88
CA LEU A 276 3.17 -9.90 24.86
C LEU A 276 2.95 -8.41 24.61
N HIS A 277 2.06 -8.09 23.69
CA HIS A 277 1.70 -6.70 23.41
C HIS A 277 1.03 -6.01 24.60
N ARG A 278 0.09 -6.70 25.29
CA ARG A 278 -0.59 -6.17 26.48
C ARG A 278 0.34 -6.04 27.70
N ALA A 279 1.33 -6.89 27.80
CA ALA A 279 2.28 -6.85 28.91
C ALA A 279 3.28 -5.69 28.81
N ASP A 280 3.26 -4.92 27.75
CA ASP A 280 4.08 -3.72 27.47
C ASP A 280 5.60 -3.93 27.69
N HIS A 281 6.08 -5.14 27.36
CA HIS A 281 7.50 -5.45 27.45
C HIS A 281 8.30 -4.98 26.25
N GLY A 282 7.69 -4.25 25.29
CA GLY A 282 8.34 -3.83 24.06
C GLY A 282 8.71 -4.98 23.13
N ILE A 283 8.26 -6.20 23.44
CA ILE A 283 8.53 -7.41 22.66
C ILE A 283 7.37 -7.66 21.72
N SER A 284 7.68 -7.82 20.43
CA SER A 284 6.73 -8.24 19.41
C SER A 284 7.00 -9.68 18.98
N LEU A 285 6.02 -10.33 18.33
CA LEU A 285 6.15 -11.68 17.81
C LEU A 285 5.92 -11.70 16.30
N SER A 286 6.90 -12.17 15.55
CA SER A 286 6.85 -12.35 14.11
C SER A 286 6.72 -13.84 13.80
N SER A 287 5.52 -14.31 13.42
CA SER A 287 5.29 -15.73 13.12
C SER A 287 5.22 -16.02 11.63
N THR A 288 5.81 -17.14 11.21
CA THR A 288 5.76 -17.65 9.83
C THR A 288 5.47 -19.14 9.84
N HIS A 289 4.46 -19.55 9.08
CA HIS A 289 3.96 -20.92 9.09
C HIS A 289 4.51 -21.72 7.92
N VAL A 290 5.33 -22.75 8.24
CA VAL A 290 6.02 -23.62 7.26
C VAL A 290 5.94 -25.10 7.62
N GLY A 291 5.17 -25.44 8.66
CA GLY A 291 5.10 -26.78 9.25
C GLY A 291 6.26 -27.09 10.19
N SER A 292 6.11 -28.15 11.01
CA SER A 292 7.05 -28.51 12.08
C SER A 292 8.47 -28.76 11.57
N MET A 293 8.63 -29.52 10.49
CA MET A 293 9.95 -29.79 9.91
C MET A 293 10.62 -28.53 9.40
N GLY A 294 9.84 -27.61 8.81
CA GLY A 294 10.33 -26.30 8.37
C GLY A 294 10.85 -25.48 9.55
N GLY A 295 10.17 -25.52 10.69
CA GLY A 295 10.58 -24.86 11.93
C GLY A 295 11.89 -25.42 12.49
N ILE A 296 12.00 -26.73 12.62
CA ILE A 296 13.24 -27.40 13.09
C ILE A 296 14.44 -26.99 12.20
N MET A 297 14.22 -26.98 10.90
CA MET A 297 15.27 -26.57 9.95
C MET A 297 15.60 -25.08 10.03
N ALA A 298 14.61 -24.22 10.35
CA ALA A 298 14.84 -22.80 10.54
C ALA A 298 15.71 -22.51 11.77
N ILE A 299 15.43 -23.16 12.91
CA ILE A 299 16.26 -23.09 14.13
C ILE A 299 17.69 -23.57 13.83
N LYS A 300 17.84 -24.73 13.15
CA LYS A 300 19.17 -25.25 12.77
C LYS A 300 19.99 -24.27 11.93
N ARG A 301 19.33 -23.39 11.18
CA ARG A 301 19.99 -22.39 10.31
C ARG A 301 20.15 -21.03 11.00
N GLY A 302 19.70 -20.85 12.23
CA GLY A 302 19.68 -19.55 12.89
C GLY A 302 18.74 -18.55 12.20
N GLU A 303 17.58 -19.01 11.77
CA GLU A 303 16.54 -18.18 11.11
C GLU A 303 15.32 -17.95 12.02
N ALA A 304 15.28 -18.57 13.19
CA ALA A 304 14.21 -18.46 14.19
C ALA A 304 14.79 -18.60 15.61
N HIS A 305 14.00 -18.14 16.61
CA HIS A 305 14.25 -18.31 18.04
C HIS A 305 13.66 -19.61 18.56
#